data_0b24a9f7173f7aa7c1e8164683938e9b
#
_entry.id   0b24a9f7173f7aa7c1e8164683938e9b
#
_cell.length_a   1.000
_cell.length_b   1.000
_cell.length_c   1.000
_cell.angle_alpha   90.00
_cell.angle_beta   90.00
_cell.angle_gamma   90.00
#
_symmetry.space_group_name_H-M   'P 1'
#
loop_
_entity.id
_entity.type
_entity.pdbx_description
1 polymer ?
#
loop_
_entity_poly.entity_id
_entity_poly.type
_entity_poly.pdbx_seq_one_letter_code
_entity_poly.pdbx_strand_id
1 'polypeptide(L)'
;LASNGPYQFFAAFRNNDLDYQQFYASLPDAQVAPQLRQELTEPNARFIGNDPLDIRRQIDNPGKPRQLNIVLVTIESLSAKYLGSFGDTRGLTPNLDVLRQQSLFFNNFYATGTRTDRGLEAITLSVPPTPGRSIVKRIGRESGYASLGQQLSSRGYDSVFVYGGRGYFDNMNAFFGGNGYRVVDQSSVDEANIHFKNAWGMADEDLYDETLKLADADHAAGKPFLLQLMTTSNHRPYTYPNGRIDIASGEGREGAVKYTDYAIGQFLEKARSKPWFNNTLFVFVADHCAGSAGMEDLPVANYHIPLFIYAPALLPAREDSQLASQIDLAPTLLGLLNLDYQSTFFGRNLLQDNAAPARVLLGNYQHLGLFDGHDLAILSPQQHLRRHDDALGQSRESSVDSGDPLLQRDIAYYQAASHGFKQHLLAWKPLSLPNELQVGQQ
;
A
#
# COMPACT_ATOMS: atom_id res chain seq x y z
N LEU A 1 7.71 1.99 42.01
CA LEU A 1 6.89 3.17 41.72
C LEU A 1 5.57 2.66 41.16
N ALA A 2 4.48 2.76 41.97
CA ALA A 2 3.14 2.37 41.53
C ALA A 2 2.71 3.31 40.39
N SER A 3 2.56 2.77 39.19
CA SER A 3 2.07 3.53 38.06
C SER A 3 0.58 3.83 38.27
N ASN A 4 0.20 5.10 38.13
CA ASN A 4 -1.17 5.55 38.25
C ASN A 4 -2.04 4.89 37.14
N GLY A 5 -2.93 3.96 37.49
CA GLY A 5 -3.77 3.20 36.55
C GLY A 5 -4.56 4.09 35.57
N PRO A 6 -5.21 5.18 35.99
CA PRO A 6 -5.85 6.14 35.09
C PRO A 6 -4.87 6.78 34.11
N TYR A 7 -3.68 7.15 34.54
CA TYR A 7 -2.66 7.72 33.65
C TYR A 7 -2.18 6.71 32.61
N GLN A 8 -1.97 5.46 33.01
CA GLN A 8 -1.61 4.40 32.05
C GLN A 8 -2.77 4.08 31.10
N PHE A 9 -4.00 4.10 31.56
CA PHE A 9 -5.17 3.95 30.69
C PHE A 9 -5.25 5.07 29.65
N PHE A 10 -5.11 6.34 30.08
CA PHE A 10 -5.10 7.47 29.16
C PHE A 10 -3.86 7.48 28.27
N ALA A 11 -2.70 7.07 28.74
CA ALA A 11 -1.48 6.93 27.96
C ALA A 11 -1.62 5.81 26.91
N ALA A 12 -2.15 4.65 27.28
CA ALA A 12 -2.44 3.55 26.35
C ALA A 12 -3.51 3.93 25.32
N PHE A 13 -4.56 4.64 25.75
CA PHE A 13 -5.61 5.16 24.86
C PHE A 13 -5.05 6.22 23.90
N ARG A 14 -4.17 7.10 24.38
CA ARG A 14 -3.54 8.15 23.57
C ARG A 14 -2.49 7.58 22.62
N ASN A 15 -1.71 6.59 23.05
CA ASN A 15 -0.67 5.97 22.26
C ASN A 15 -1.21 4.89 21.31
N ASN A 16 -2.29 4.25 21.69
CA ASN A 16 -3.06 3.21 20.98
C ASN A 16 -2.21 2.24 20.12
N ASP A 17 -1.02 1.92 20.64
CA ASP A 17 -0.13 0.92 20.12
C ASP A 17 -0.17 -0.29 21.04
N LEU A 18 -0.45 -1.45 20.50
CA LEU A 18 -0.13 -2.69 21.20
C LEU A 18 1.40 -2.85 21.14
N ASP A 19 2.05 -2.76 22.30
CA ASP A 19 3.49 -2.97 22.38
C ASP A 19 3.83 -4.39 21.93
N TYR A 20 4.55 -4.52 20.80
CA TYR A 20 4.88 -5.80 20.24
C TYR A 20 5.62 -6.69 21.26
N GLN A 21 6.65 -6.17 21.91
CA GLN A 21 7.47 -6.94 22.86
C GLN A 21 6.70 -7.39 24.11
N GLN A 22 5.68 -6.64 24.49
CA GLN A 22 4.85 -6.99 25.64
C GLN A 22 3.83 -8.09 25.31
N PHE A 23 3.25 -8.04 24.10
CA PHE A 23 2.07 -8.85 23.79
C PHE A 23 2.34 -10.00 22.82
N TYR A 24 3.39 -9.93 21.99
CA TYR A 24 3.68 -10.92 20.96
C TYR A 24 4.97 -11.68 21.24
N ALA A 25 5.07 -12.88 20.66
CA ALA A 25 6.28 -13.65 20.70
C ALA A 25 7.44 -12.89 20.02
N SER A 26 8.60 -12.93 20.65
CA SER A 26 9.82 -12.33 20.15
C SER A 26 11.00 -13.30 20.29
N LEU A 27 12.01 -13.11 19.48
CA LEU A 27 13.25 -13.87 19.48
C LEU A 27 14.42 -12.93 19.80
N PRO A 28 15.55 -13.46 20.30
CA PRO A 28 16.77 -12.69 20.44
C PRO A 28 17.18 -12.03 19.11
N ASP A 29 17.62 -10.78 19.15
CA ASP A 29 18.02 -10.03 17.94
C ASP A 29 19.09 -10.77 17.13
N ALA A 30 19.97 -11.52 17.77
CA ALA A 30 20.97 -12.37 17.11
C ALA A 30 20.37 -13.48 16.23
N GLN A 31 19.14 -13.90 16.49
CA GLN A 31 18.41 -14.87 15.66
C GLN A 31 17.58 -14.16 14.58
N VAL A 32 16.96 -13.03 14.93
CA VAL A 32 16.12 -12.25 14.02
C VAL A 32 16.93 -11.59 12.91
N ALA A 33 18.08 -11.02 13.23
CA ALA A 33 18.85 -10.24 12.26
C ALA A 33 19.31 -11.02 11.02
N PRO A 34 19.85 -12.25 11.11
CA PRO A 34 20.22 -13.03 9.93
C PRO A 34 18.99 -13.37 9.08
N GLN A 35 17.88 -13.77 9.72
CA GLN A 35 16.63 -14.09 9.04
C GLN A 35 16.10 -12.86 8.27
N LEU A 36 16.03 -11.71 8.94
CA LEU A 36 15.57 -10.46 8.35
C LEU A 36 16.44 -10.02 7.17
N ARG A 37 17.76 -10.16 7.27
CA ARG A 37 18.67 -9.84 6.17
C ARG A 37 18.47 -10.75 4.98
N GLN A 38 18.24 -12.05 5.20
CA GLN A 38 17.91 -12.98 4.13
C GLN A 38 16.58 -12.60 3.45
N GLU A 39 15.56 -12.25 4.22
CA GLU A 39 14.24 -11.83 3.71
C GLU A 39 14.29 -10.54 2.87
N LEU A 40 15.24 -9.63 3.18
CA LEU A 40 15.33 -8.29 2.56
C LEU A 40 16.52 -8.14 1.62
N THR A 41 17.25 -9.21 1.32
CA THR A 41 18.36 -9.17 0.37
C THR A 41 17.83 -9.04 -1.06
N GLU A 42 18.34 -8.05 -1.79
CA GLU A 42 18.12 -7.84 -3.21
C GLU A 42 19.48 -7.67 -3.91
N PRO A 43 19.62 -8.02 -5.22
CA PRO A 43 20.92 -8.01 -5.90
C PRO A 43 21.59 -6.62 -5.93
N ASN A 44 20.78 -5.55 -5.90
CA ASN A 44 21.22 -4.16 -5.96
C ASN A 44 21.08 -3.42 -4.61
N ALA A 45 20.93 -4.16 -3.50
CA ALA A 45 20.73 -3.58 -2.18
C ALA A 45 21.95 -3.80 -1.28
N ARG A 46 22.29 -2.78 -0.50
CA ARG A 46 23.34 -2.83 0.54
C ARG A 46 22.84 -2.25 1.84
N PHE A 47 22.85 -3.04 2.92
CA PHE A 47 22.47 -2.56 4.25
C PHE A 47 23.44 -1.46 4.73
N ILE A 48 22.90 -0.39 5.33
CA ILE A 48 23.65 0.80 5.71
C ILE A 48 23.61 1.09 7.22
N GLY A 49 22.77 0.39 8.00
CA GLY A 49 22.66 0.54 9.44
C GLY A 49 23.54 -0.42 10.23
N ASN A 50 23.85 -0.06 11.48
CA ASN A 50 24.62 -0.90 12.42
C ASN A 50 23.73 -1.62 13.44
N ASP A 51 22.49 -1.19 13.63
CA ASP A 51 21.52 -1.89 14.47
C ASP A 51 21.15 -3.24 13.84
N PRO A 52 21.14 -4.35 14.61
CA PRO A 52 20.80 -5.67 14.07
C PRO A 52 19.45 -5.74 13.35
N LEU A 53 18.46 -4.97 13.82
CA LEU A 53 17.11 -4.92 13.25
C LEU A 53 16.90 -3.74 12.29
N ASP A 54 17.95 -3.01 11.94
CA ASP A 54 17.88 -1.91 10.97
C ASP A 54 17.79 -2.46 9.55
N ILE A 55 16.66 -2.20 8.91
CA ILE A 55 16.37 -2.64 7.54
C ILE A 55 16.82 -1.64 6.47
N ARG A 56 17.37 -0.49 6.87
CA ARG A 56 17.77 0.53 5.90
C ARG A 56 18.80 0.00 4.93
N ARG A 57 18.53 0.22 3.67
CA ARG A 57 19.37 -0.22 2.54
C ARG A 57 19.61 0.92 1.57
N GLN A 58 20.81 1.01 1.04
CA GLN A 58 21.05 1.72 -0.19
C GLN A 58 20.63 0.81 -1.34
N ILE A 59 19.74 1.28 -2.19
CA ILE A 59 19.30 0.63 -3.42
C ILE A 59 19.95 1.36 -4.59
N ASP A 60 20.71 0.64 -5.41
CA ASP A 60 21.40 1.17 -6.57
C ASP A 60 20.80 0.49 -7.83
N ASN A 61 19.87 1.18 -8.50
CA ASN A 61 19.22 0.66 -9.69
C ASN A 61 20.11 0.84 -10.93
N PRO A 62 20.22 -0.17 -11.79
CA PRO A 62 21.08 -0.08 -12.98
C PRO A 62 20.45 0.84 -14.03
N GLY A 63 21.26 1.74 -14.59
CA GLY A 63 20.85 2.58 -15.70
C GLY A 63 20.49 4.01 -15.31
N LYS A 64 19.98 4.76 -16.27
CA LYS A 64 19.63 6.17 -16.06
C LYS A 64 18.25 6.30 -15.42
N PRO A 65 18.06 7.25 -14.48
CA PRO A 65 16.75 7.60 -13.96
C PRO A 65 15.77 7.95 -15.08
N ARG A 66 14.53 7.49 -14.94
CA ARG A 66 13.43 7.75 -15.88
C ARG A 66 12.43 8.69 -15.20
N GLN A 67 12.19 9.84 -15.79
CA GLN A 67 11.17 10.79 -15.30
C GLN A 67 9.79 10.39 -15.81
N LEU A 68 9.25 9.28 -15.32
CA LEU A 68 7.89 8.84 -15.63
C LEU A 68 6.92 9.42 -14.61
N ASN A 69 5.75 9.80 -15.06
CA ASN A 69 4.65 10.15 -14.20
C ASN A 69 4.01 8.87 -13.60
N ILE A 70 3.36 9.01 -12.47
CA ILE A 70 2.62 7.91 -11.83
C ILE A 70 1.21 8.41 -11.47
N VAL A 71 0.19 7.69 -11.93
CA VAL A 71 -1.17 7.77 -11.42
C VAL A 71 -1.47 6.47 -10.69
N LEU A 72 -1.46 6.53 -9.36
CA LEU A 72 -1.65 5.37 -8.48
C LEU A 72 -3.07 5.41 -7.90
N VAL A 73 -3.96 4.61 -8.43
CA VAL A 73 -5.35 4.52 -8.00
C VAL A 73 -5.49 3.44 -6.94
N THR A 74 -5.75 3.86 -5.72
CA THR A 74 -6.16 2.97 -4.64
C THR A 74 -7.68 2.84 -4.67
N ILE A 75 -8.18 1.64 -5.00
CA ILE A 75 -9.59 1.36 -5.22
C ILE A 75 -10.22 0.84 -3.93
N GLU A 76 -11.23 1.52 -3.43
CA GLU A 76 -11.99 1.13 -2.24
C GLU A 76 -12.54 -0.30 -2.35
N SER A 77 -12.15 -1.17 -1.41
CA SER A 77 -12.73 -2.51 -1.17
C SER A 77 -12.83 -3.44 -2.39
N LEU A 78 -11.93 -3.37 -3.38
CA LEU A 78 -12.00 -4.19 -4.59
C LEU A 78 -11.32 -5.55 -4.37
N SER A 79 -12.09 -6.57 -4.01
CA SER A 79 -11.59 -7.96 -3.93
C SER A 79 -11.41 -8.57 -5.32
N ALA A 80 -10.40 -9.42 -5.49
CA ALA A 80 -10.16 -10.19 -6.71
C ALA A 80 -11.40 -11.00 -7.14
N LYS A 81 -12.16 -11.56 -6.21
CA LYS A 81 -13.35 -12.37 -6.46
C LYS A 81 -14.48 -11.69 -7.25
N TYR A 82 -14.44 -10.36 -7.45
CA TYR A 82 -15.42 -9.63 -8.25
C TYR A 82 -15.02 -9.47 -9.72
N LEU A 83 -13.79 -9.84 -10.08
CA LEU A 83 -13.28 -9.70 -11.44
C LEU A 83 -13.54 -10.98 -12.24
N GLY A 84 -13.96 -10.81 -13.50
CA GLY A 84 -14.07 -11.90 -14.48
C GLY A 84 -12.73 -12.63 -14.66
N SER A 85 -11.62 -11.90 -14.55
CA SER A 85 -10.25 -12.42 -14.57
C SER A 85 -9.96 -13.48 -13.48
N PHE A 86 -10.73 -13.50 -12.39
CA PHE A 86 -10.65 -14.46 -11.29
C PHE A 86 -11.87 -15.39 -11.20
N GLY A 87 -12.68 -15.44 -12.28
CA GLY A 87 -13.78 -16.39 -12.43
C GLY A 87 -15.17 -15.86 -12.08
N ASP A 88 -15.33 -14.56 -11.83
CA ASP A 88 -16.65 -13.97 -11.67
C ASP A 88 -17.39 -13.92 -13.01
N THR A 89 -18.58 -14.54 -13.07
CA THR A 89 -19.37 -14.63 -14.31
C THR A 89 -20.47 -13.57 -14.45
N ARG A 90 -20.58 -12.65 -13.47
CA ARG A 90 -21.64 -11.62 -13.45
C ARG A 90 -21.38 -10.43 -14.37
N GLY A 91 -20.17 -10.34 -14.93
CA GLY A 91 -19.79 -9.24 -15.82
C GLY A 91 -19.72 -7.89 -15.11
N LEU A 92 -19.18 -7.88 -13.88
CA LEU A 92 -19.07 -6.66 -13.07
C LEU A 92 -17.88 -5.77 -13.47
N THR A 93 -16.85 -6.36 -14.09
CA THR A 93 -15.58 -5.65 -14.32
C THR A 93 -15.08 -5.74 -15.77
N PRO A 94 -15.93 -5.42 -16.78
CA PRO A 94 -15.55 -5.59 -18.19
C PRO A 94 -14.33 -4.71 -18.59
N ASN A 95 -14.17 -3.52 -18.02
CA ASN A 95 -13.04 -2.64 -18.33
C ASN A 95 -11.74 -3.16 -17.70
N LEU A 96 -11.76 -3.59 -16.45
CA LEU A 96 -10.59 -4.17 -15.77
C LEU A 96 -10.19 -5.51 -16.40
N ASP A 97 -11.14 -6.33 -16.87
CA ASP A 97 -10.85 -7.59 -17.55
C ASP A 97 -10.17 -7.37 -18.92
N VAL A 98 -10.51 -6.29 -19.62
CA VAL A 98 -9.78 -5.85 -20.82
C VAL A 98 -8.42 -5.27 -20.45
N LEU A 99 -8.36 -4.46 -19.40
CA LEU A 99 -7.12 -3.82 -18.92
C LEU A 99 -6.06 -4.85 -18.52
N ARG A 100 -6.47 -6.00 -17.94
CA ARG A 100 -5.58 -7.13 -17.64
C ARG A 100 -4.73 -7.53 -18.85
N GLN A 101 -5.35 -7.62 -20.02
CA GLN A 101 -4.69 -8.07 -21.25
C GLN A 101 -3.69 -7.03 -21.80
N GLN A 102 -3.74 -5.81 -21.30
CA GLN A 102 -2.91 -4.67 -21.74
C GLN A 102 -1.92 -4.19 -20.68
N SER A 103 -1.86 -4.85 -19.53
CA SER A 103 -1.07 -4.45 -18.37
C SER A 103 0.00 -5.47 -17.99
N LEU A 104 0.97 -5.04 -17.23
CA LEU A 104 1.68 -5.91 -16.31
C LEU A 104 0.70 -6.20 -15.14
N PHE A 105 0.16 -7.40 -15.12
CA PHE A 105 -0.89 -7.81 -14.21
C PHE A 105 -0.41 -8.84 -13.21
N PHE A 106 -0.57 -8.55 -11.92
CA PHE A 106 -0.24 -9.50 -10.85
C PHE A 106 -1.52 -10.18 -10.37
N ASN A 107 -1.61 -11.48 -10.59
CA ASN A 107 -2.80 -12.27 -10.25
C ASN A 107 -2.73 -12.92 -8.86
N ASN A 108 -1.58 -12.90 -8.20
CA ASN A 108 -1.35 -13.48 -6.87
C ASN A 108 -0.89 -12.40 -5.88
N PHE A 109 -1.70 -11.32 -5.78
CA PHE A 109 -1.38 -10.12 -5.04
C PHE A 109 -2.34 -9.91 -3.87
N TYR A 110 -1.83 -9.48 -2.71
CA TYR A 110 -2.59 -9.45 -1.47
C TYR A 110 -2.53 -8.10 -0.77
N ALA A 111 -3.66 -7.72 -0.15
CA ALA A 111 -3.71 -6.63 0.82
C ALA A 111 -3.02 -7.05 2.12
N THR A 112 -2.46 -6.08 2.84
CA THR A 112 -1.84 -6.33 4.15
C THR A 112 -2.85 -6.31 5.29
N GLY A 113 -3.96 -5.63 5.11
CA GLY A 113 -4.96 -5.41 6.15
C GLY A 113 -6.39 -5.47 5.65
N THR A 114 -7.31 -5.15 6.54
CA THR A 114 -8.76 -5.26 6.33
C THR A 114 -9.46 -3.91 6.29
N ARG A 115 -8.70 -2.80 6.22
CA ARG A 115 -9.21 -1.43 6.23
C ARG A 115 -8.34 -0.52 5.37
N THR A 116 -8.96 0.57 4.89
CA THR A 116 -8.32 1.58 4.03
C THR A 116 -7.02 2.12 4.61
N ASP A 117 -7.00 2.49 5.88
CA ASP A 117 -5.80 3.04 6.54
C ASP A 117 -4.62 2.04 6.57
N ARG A 118 -4.88 0.73 6.57
CA ARG A 118 -3.86 -0.33 6.46
C ARG A 118 -3.32 -0.46 5.04
N GLY A 119 -4.20 -0.45 4.05
CA GLY A 119 -3.77 -0.44 2.65
C GLY A 119 -2.95 0.79 2.29
N LEU A 120 -3.40 1.97 2.75
CA LEU A 120 -2.68 3.22 2.51
C LEU A 120 -1.28 3.24 3.16
N GLU A 121 -1.13 2.80 4.42
CA GLU A 121 0.21 2.74 5.04
C GLU A 121 1.13 1.76 4.29
N ALA A 122 0.62 0.59 3.88
CA ALA A 122 1.39 -0.42 3.17
C ALA A 122 1.86 0.07 1.80
N ILE A 123 0.97 0.67 1.01
CA ILE A 123 1.28 1.21 -0.32
C ILE A 123 2.25 2.39 -0.23
N THR A 124 2.07 3.26 0.77
CA THR A 124 2.82 4.53 0.88
C THR A 124 4.16 4.36 1.59
N LEU A 125 4.21 3.55 2.66
CA LEU A 125 5.41 3.36 3.50
C LEU A 125 6.10 2.01 3.29
N SER A 126 5.45 1.07 2.59
CA SER A 126 5.97 -0.31 2.39
C SER A 126 6.30 -1.00 3.72
N VAL A 127 5.40 -0.89 4.70
CA VAL A 127 5.52 -1.48 6.03
C VAL A 127 4.47 -2.58 6.25
N PRO A 128 4.78 -3.62 7.01
CA PRO A 128 3.80 -4.60 7.41
C PRO A 128 2.78 -4.02 8.39
N PRO A 129 1.57 -4.61 8.52
CA PRO A 129 0.56 -4.12 9.45
C PRO A 129 1.00 -4.33 10.89
N THR A 130 1.45 -3.27 11.56
CA THR A 130 1.87 -3.33 12.96
C THR A 130 0.67 -3.48 13.90
N PRO A 131 0.83 -4.06 15.13
CA PRO A 131 -0.26 -4.24 16.07
C PRO A 131 -1.00 -2.95 16.43
N GLY A 132 -2.29 -3.06 16.68
CA GLY A 132 -3.14 -1.92 17.06
C GLY A 132 -3.56 -1.07 15.87
N ARG A 133 -3.48 0.26 15.98
CA ARG A 133 -3.82 1.18 14.89
C ARG A 133 -2.72 1.28 13.84
N SER A 134 -3.13 1.52 12.59
CA SER A 134 -2.19 1.87 11.51
C SER A 134 -1.40 3.14 11.83
N ILE A 135 -0.24 3.30 11.20
CA ILE A 135 0.57 4.53 11.32
C ILE A 135 -0.25 5.75 10.89
N VAL A 136 -1.10 5.64 9.87
CA VAL A 136 -2.01 6.71 9.43
C VAL A 136 -2.82 7.30 10.60
N LYS A 137 -3.27 6.46 11.53
CA LYS A 137 -4.12 6.84 12.67
C LYS A 137 -3.36 7.11 13.98
N ARG A 138 -2.03 7.14 13.96
CA ARG A 138 -1.20 7.41 15.16
C ARG A 138 -0.92 8.90 15.31
N ILE A 139 -1.94 9.66 15.71
CA ILE A 139 -1.91 11.12 15.84
C ILE A 139 -0.65 11.60 16.58
N GLY A 140 0.12 12.48 15.94
CA GLY A 140 1.39 13.01 16.43
C GLY A 140 2.61 12.11 16.15
N ARG A 141 2.42 10.97 15.49
CA ARG A 141 3.48 10.02 15.07
C ARG A 141 3.24 9.47 13.67
N GLU A 142 2.35 10.09 12.91
CA GLU A 142 1.96 9.71 11.55
C GLU A 142 2.86 10.30 10.47
N SER A 143 3.81 11.16 10.83
CA SER A 143 4.59 11.97 9.87
C SER A 143 6.10 11.74 9.95
N GLY A 144 6.83 12.20 8.93
CA GLY A 144 8.29 12.17 8.88
C GLY A 144 8.90 10.86 8.35
N TYR A 145 8.12 10.01 7.70
CA TYR A 145 8.59 8.73 7.14
C TYR A 145 9.17 8.87 5.73
N ALA A 146 10.05 7.92 5.37
CA ALA A 146 10.56 7.77 4.00
C ALA A 146 9.48 7.10 3.11
N SER A 147 8.43 7.85 2.80
CA SER A 147 7.31 7.41 1.96
C SER A 147 7.67 7.38 0.48
N LEU A 148 6.83 6.73 -0.35
CA LEU A 148 6.91 6.83 -1.81
C LEU A 148 6.84 8.30 -2.27
N GLY A 149 5.90 9.09 -1.73
CA GLY A 149 5.77 10.51 -2.06
C GLY A 149 6.99 11.34 -1.65
N GLN A 150 7.55 11.09 -0.47
CA GLN A 150 8.75 11.76 0.00
C GLN A 150 9.98 11.43 -0.87
N GLN A 151 10.12 10.18 -1.31
CA GLN A 151 11.16 9.76 -2.24
C GLN A 151 11.06 10.53 -3.57
N LEU A 152 9.85 10.69 -4.11
CA LEU A 152 9.63 11.35 -5.39
C LEU A 152 9.66 12.88 -5.28
N SER A 153 9.05 13.48 -4.26
CA SER A 153 9.07 14.94 -4.07
C SER A 153 10.48 15.48 -3.84
N SER A 154 11.36 14.71 -3.19
CA SER A 154 12.79 15.06 -3.07
C SER A 154 13.54 15.11 -4.41
N ARG A 155 12.92 14.60 -5.49
CA ARG A 155 13.44 14.57 -6.86
C ARG A 155 12.67 15.48 -7.82
N GLY A 156 11.88 16.40 -7.27
CA GLY A 156 11.16 17.42 -8.03
C GLY A 156 9.80 17.01 -8.58
N TYR A 157 9.28 15.85 -8.17
CA TYR A 157 7.89 15.46 -8.48
C TYR A 157 6.90 16.31 -7.68
N ASP A 158 5.75 16.65 -8.28
CA ASP A 158 4.57 17.02 -7.50
C ASP A 158 3.90 15.72 -7.03
N SER A 159 4.10 15.39 -5.76
CA SER A 159 3.46 14.24 -5.12
C SER A 159 2.16 14.69 -4.47
N VAL A 160 1.03 14.23 -4.99
CA VAL A 160 -0.30 14.64 -4.55
C VAL A 160 -1.11 13.44 -4.10
N PHE A 161 -1.68 13.52 -2.91
CA PHE A 161 -2.73 12.60 -2.49
C PHE A 161 -4.09 13.20 -2.86
N VAL A 162 -4.83 12.52 -3.73
CA VAL A 162 -6.13 12.96 -4.24
C VAL A 162 -7.22 12.07 -3.65
N TYR A 163 -8.08 12.61 -2.81
CA TYR A 163 -9.08 11.84 -2.10
C TYR A 163 -10.51 12.24 -2.48
N GLY A 164 -11.31 11.25 -2.89
CA GLY A 164 -12.73 11.48 -3.18
C GLY A 164 -13.55 11.92 -1.98
N GLY A 165 -13.13 11.58 -0.77
CA GLY A 165 -13.74 11.98 0.49
C GLY A 165 -13.08 13.22 1.12
N ARG A 166 -13.33 13.40 2.41
CA ARG A 166 -12.73 14.46 3.22
C ARG A 166 -11.56 13.93 4.04
N GLY A 167 -10.37 14.45 3.78
CA GLY A 167 -9.11 13.90 4.29
C GLY A 167 -8.85 14.04 5.79
N TYR A 168 -9.70 14.75 6.54
CA TYR A 168 -9.69 14.67 8.01
C TYR A 168 -10.16 13.31 8.52
N PHE A 169 -10.96 12.60 7.72
CA PHE A 169 -11.36 11.23 8.02
C PHE A 169 -10.13 10.33 8.08
N ASP A 170 -10.07 9.49 9.09
CA ASP A 170 -8.95 8.57 9.34
C ASP A 170 -7.57 9.26 9.41
N ASN A 171 -7.51 10.57 9.66
CA ASN A 171 -6.25 11.34 9.77
C ASN A 171 -5.41 11.41 8.47
N MET A 172 -6.03 11.19 7.29
CA MET A 172 -5.30 11.08 6.01
C MET A 172 -4.57 12.38 5.65
N ASN A 173 -5.18 13.56 5.91
CA ASN A 173 -4.54 14.85 5.61
C ASN A 173 -3.22 15.02 6.37
N ALA A 174 -3.18 14.71 7.66
CA ALA A 174 -1.97 14.81 8.47
C ALA A 174 -0.91 13.78 8.04
N PHE A 175 -1.36 12.54 7.77
CA PHE A 175 -0.47 11.48 7.32
C PHE A 175 0.19 11.84 5.97
N PHE A 176 -0.58 12.11 4.94
CA PHE A 176 -0.02 12.40 3.62
C PHE A 176 0.74 13.73 3.60
N GLY A 177 0.18 14.79 4.19
CA GLY A 177 0.86 16.10 4.28
C GLY A 177 2.17 16.04 5.05
N GLY A 178 2.26 15.18 6.08
CA GLY A 178 3.48 14.96 6.86
C GLY A 178 4.51 14.03 6.22
N ASN A 179 4.20 13.41 5.07
CA ASN A 179 5.03 12.41 4.41
C ASN A 179 5.30 12.72 2.92
N GLY A 180 5.43 14.01 2.59
CA GLY A 180 5.92 14.46 1.29
C GLY A 180 4.84 14.58 0.21
N TYR A 181 3.56 14.61 0.58
CA TYR A 181 2.46 14.84 -0.36
C TYR A 181 1.79 16.18 -0.11
N ARG A 182 1.36 16.83 -1.18
CA ARG A 182 0.30 17.81 -1.16
C ARG A 182 -1.04 17.06 -1.13
N VAL A 183 -2.01 17.56 -0.40
CA VAL A 183 -3.32 16.90 -0.29
C VAL A 183 -4.38 17.70 -1.04
N VAL A 184 -5.13 17.03 -1.90
CA VAL A 184 -6.33 17.53 -2.57
C VAL A 184 -7.47 16.58 -2.25
N ASP A 185 -8.40 17.01 -1.41
CA ASP A 185 -9.56 16.22 -1.02
C ASP A 185 -10.85 16.89 -1.51
N GLN A 186 -11.99 16.26 -1.29
CA GLN A 186 -13.29 16.80 -1.70
C GLN A 186 -13.50 18.27 -1.29
N SER A 187 -12.95 18.72 -0.15
CA SER A 187 -13.12 20.08 0.33
C SER A 187 -12.31 21.12 -0.47
N SER A 188 -11.33 20.67 -1.23
CA SER A 188 -10.49 21.51 -2.10
C SER A 188 -11.04 21.62 -3.53
N VAL A 189 -12.00 20.75 -3.90
CA VAL A 189 -12.60 20.73 -5.23
C VAL A 189 -13.75 21.72 -5.29
N ASP A 190 -13.82 22.53 -6.35
CA ASP A 190 -14.95 23.44 -6.58
C ASP A 190 -16.25 22.65 -6.64
N GLU A 191 -17.24 23.05 -5.87
CA GLU A 191 -18.56 22.42 -5.79
C GLU A 191 -19.23 22.27 -7.17
N ALA A 192 -18.98 23.18 -8.09
CA ALA A 192 -19.45 23.12 -9.46
C ALA A 192 -18.87 21.97 -10.28
N ASN A 193 -17.76 21.40 -9.85
CA ASN A 193 -17.11 20.22 -10.47
C ASN A 193 -17.48 18.89 -9.80
N ILE A 194 -18.32 18.92 -8.77
CA ILE A 194 -18.80 17.73 -8.07
C ILE A 194 -20.23 17.45 -8.54
N HIS A 195 -20.38 16.50 -9.46
CA HIS A 195 -21.69 16.17 -10.05
C HIS A 195 -22.50 15.21 -9.17
N PHE A 196 -21.82 14.40 -8.35
CA PHE A 196 -22.46 13.49 -7.42
C PHE A 196 -21.59 13.29 -6.18
N LYS A 197 -22.22 13.28 -5.01
CA LYS A 197 -21.57 12.92 -3.74
C LYS A 197 -22.52 12.23 -2.79
N ASN A 198 -21.97 11.44 -1.89
CA ASN A 198 -22.67 10.84 -0.77
C ASN A 198 -21.94 11.15 0.55
N ALA A 199 -22.28 10.43 1.63
CA ALA A 199 -21.67 10.66 2.95
C ALA A 199 -20.14 10.41 2.96
N TRP A 200 -19.61 9.61 2.03
CA TRP A 200 -18.18 9.25 1.98
C TRP A 200 -17.36 10.15 1.06
N GLY A 201 -17.99 10.73 0.06
CA GLY A 201 -17.26 11.59 -0.84
C GLY A 201 -17.95 11.81 -2.18
N MET A 202 -17.21 12.46 -3.08
CA MET A 202 -17.60 12.63 -4.48
C MET A 202 -17.46 11.32 -5.25
N ALA A 203 -18.22 11.21 -6.33
CA ALA A 203 -18.17 10.02 -7.21
C ALA A 203 -16.76 9.82 -7.81
N ASP A 204 -16.43 8.57 -8.13
CA ASP A 204 -15.14 8.24 -8.72
C ASP A 204 -14.90 8.98 -10.05
N GLU A 205 -15.95 9.25 -10.86
CA GLU A 205 -15.84 10.06 -12.08
C GLU A 205 -15.33 11.47 -11.78
N ASP A 206 -15.87 12.14 -10.74
CA ASP A 206 -15.46 13.49 -10.33
C ASP A 206 -14.02 13.51 -9.79
N LEU A 207 -13.63 12.46 -9.03
CA LEU A 207 -12.24 12.27 -8.56
C LEU A 207 -11.28 12.13 -9.74
N TYR A 208 -11.65 11.35 -10.75
CA TYR A 208 -10.81 11.17 -11.94
C TYR A 208 -10.73 12.45 -12.79
N ASP A 209 -11.81 13.18 -12.92
CA ASP A 209 -11.80 14.46 -13.64
C ASP A 209 -10.92 15.50 -12.95
N GLU A 210 -10.92 15.55 -11.62
CA GLU A 210 -9.98 16.40 -10.86
C GLU A 210 -8.52 15.91 -11.04
N THR A 211 -8.30 14.60 -11.06
CA THR A 211 -6.98 14.02 -11.31
C THR A 211 -6.44 14.42 -12.68
N LEU A 212 -7.28 14.40 -13.73
CA LEU A 212 -6.88 14.85 -15.07
C LEU A 212 -6.49 16.32 -15.10
N LYS A 213 -7.20 17.19 -14.37
CA LYS A 213 -6.84 18.62 -14.26
C LYS A 213 -5.48 18.82 -13.58
N LEU A 214 -5.23 18.08 -12.49
CA LEU A 214 -3.93 18.14 -11.79
C LEU A 214 -2.80 17.69 -12.70
N ALA A 215 -2.96 16.56 -13.39
CA ALA A 215 -1.97 16.04 -14.34
C ALA A 215 -1.71 17.01 -15.51
N ASP A 216 -2.76 17.65 -16.05
CA ASP A 216 -2.64 18.66 -17.11
C ASP A 216 -1.85 19.89 -16.61
N ALA A 217 -2.11 20.33 -15.39
CA ALA A 217 -1.42 21.48 -14.79
C ALA A 217 0.08 21.18 -14.55
N ASP A 218 0.40 20.01 -14.02
CA ASP A 218 1.79 19.59 -13.79
C ASP A 218 2.55 19.43 -15.11
N HIS A 219 1.91 18.80 -16.10
CA HIS A 219 2.49 18.68 -17.43
C HIS A 219 2.78 20.05 -18.06
N ALA A 220 1.83 20.98 -17.98
CA ALA A 220 2.00 22.36 -18.47
C ALA A 220 3.12 23.11 -17.73
N ALA A 221 3.34 22.79 -16.45
CA ALA A 221 4.44 23.33 -15.63
C ALA A 221 5.79 22.62 -15.87
N GLY A 222 5.83 21.57 -16.70
CA GLY A 222 7.01 20.75 -16.93
C GLY A 222 7.46 19.94 -15.71
N LYS A 223 6.55 19.63 -14.79
CA LYS A 223 6.83 18.85 -13.58
C LYS A 223 6.40 17.39 -13.77
N PRO A 224 7.23 16.41 -13.41
CA PRO A 224 6.78 15.05 -13.24
C PRO A 224 5.85 14.95 -12.01
N PHE A 225 4.89 14.04 -12.03
CA PHE A 225 3.92 13.92 -10.96
C PHE A 225 3.75 12.49 -10.45
N LEU A 226 3.44 12.39 -9.16
CA LEU A 226 2.82 11.25 -8.51
C LEU A 226 1.43 11.67 -8.02
N LEU A 227 0.38 11.19 -8.68
CA LEU A 227 -0.99 11.37 -8.21
C LEU A 227 -1.47 10.06 -7.59
N GLN A 228 -1.50 10.00 -6.25
CA GLN A 228 -2.00 8.85 -5.50
C GLN A 228 -3.44 9.11 -5.08
N LEU A 229 -4.36 8.35 -5.66
CA LEU A 229 -5.79 8.52 -5.48
C LEU A 229 -6.34 7.53 -4.45
N MET A 230 -7.39 7.94 -3.75
CA MET A 230 -8.25 7.03 -2.98
C MET A 230 -9.72 7.24 -3.42
N THR A 231 -10.33 6.18 -3.95
CA THR A 231 -11.73 6.19 -4.41
C THR A 231 -12.72 5.98 -3.27
N THR A 232 -14.01 6.25 -3.48
CA THR A 232 -15.04 6.14 -2.46
C THR A 232 -16.30 5.40 -2.89
N SER A 233 -16.57 5.29 -4.20
CA SER A 233 -17.88 4.84 -4.70
C SER A 233 -18.23 3.40 -4.35
N ASN A 234 -17.24 2.52 -4.16
CA ASN A 234 -17.46 1.13 -3.72
C ASN A 234 -17.67 0.96 -2.21
N HIS A 235 -17.84 2.08 -1.48
CA HIS A 235 -18.19 2.06 -0.05
C HIS A 235 -19.71 2.09 0.15
N ARG A 236 -20.23 1.55 1.26
CA ARG A 236 -21.63 1.73 1.66
C ARG A 236 -21.97 3.23 1.71
N PRO A 237 -23.14 3.68 1.26
CA PRO A 237 -24.35 2.93 0.89
C PRO A 237 -24.39 2.44 -0.57
N TYR A 238 -23.25 2.36 -1.29
CA TYR A 238 -23.15 1.87 -2.68
C TYR A 238 -23.91 2.73 -3.68
N THR A 239 -23.87 4.05 -3.49
CA THR A 239 -24.55 5.02 -4.33
C THR A 239 -23.59 5.71 -5.30
N TYR A 240 -24.05 5.92 -6.52
CA TYR A 240 -23.31 6.52 -7.64
C TYR A 240 -24.29 7.24 -8.59
N PRO A 241 -23.81 8.02 -9.57
CA PRO A 241 -24.68 8.69 -10.53
C PRO A 241 -25.58 7.72 -11.30
N ASN A 242 -26.87 8.04 -11.42
CA ASN A 242 -27.81 7.22 -12.16
C ASN A 242 -27.50 7.18 -13.66
N GLY A 243 -27.87 6.08 -14.33
CA GLY A 243 -27.78 5.94 -15.78
C GLY A 243 -26.36 5.68 -16.31
N ARG A 244 -25.40 5.38 -15.46
CA ARG A 244 -24.03 5.03 -15.85
C ARG A 244 -23.87 3.56 -16.20
N ILE A 245 -24.59 2.72 -15.51
CA ILE A 245 -24.60 1.26 -15.66
C ILE A 245 -26.03 0.72 -15.58
N ASP A 246 -26.21 -0.56 -15.86
CA ASP A 246 -27.50 -1.28 -15.87
C ASP A 246 -28.01 -1.67 -14.48
N ILE A 247 -27.22 -1.48 -13.41
CA ILE A 247 -27.64 -1.69 -12.02
C ILE A 247 -27.98 -0.33 -11.40
N ALA A 248 -29.12 -0.23 -10.72
CA ALA A 248 -29.54 1.03 -10.12
C ALA A 248 -28.67 1.39 -8.89
N SER A 249 -28.45 2.70 -8.73
CA SER A 249 -27.67 3.24 -7.60
C SER A 249 -28.30 2.85 -6.26
N GLY A 250 -27.51 2.30 -5.34
CA GLY A 250 -27.95 1.88 -4.01
C GLY A 250 -28.45 0.43 -3.92
N GLU A 251 -28.48 -0.33 -5.01
CA GLU A 251 -28.90 -1.75 -5.00
C GLU A 251 -27.84 -2.70 -4.43
N GLY A 252 -26.70 -2.19 -4.01
CA GLY A 252 -25.71 -2.99 -3.30
C GLY A 252 -24.31 -2.92 -3.91
N ARG A 253 -23.42 -3.76 -3.37
CA ARG A 253 -21.99 -3.75 -3.71
C ARG A 253 -21.71 -4.10 -5.16
N GLU A 254 -22.47 -5.02 -5.75
CA GLU A 254 -22.26 -5.42 -7.14
C GLU A 254 -22.40 -4.24 -8.09
N GLY A 255 -23.43 -3.40 -7.89
CA GLY A 255 -23.58 -2.15 -8.63
C GLY A 255 -22.43 -1.19 -8.40
N ALA A 256 -21.96 -1.04 -7.16
CA ALA A 256 -20.84 -0.17 -6.84
C ALA A 256 -19.53 -0.65 -7.49
N VAL A 257 -19.24 -1.96 -7.47
CA VAL A 257 -18.09 -2.55 -8.19
C VAL A 257 -18.19 -2.28 -9.70
N LYS A 258 -19.36 -2.49 -10.29
CA LYS A 258 -19.57 -2.26 -11.72
C LYS A 258 -19.45 -0.78 -12.10
N TYR A 259 -19.92 0.13 -11.23
CA TYR A 259 -19.73 1.56 -11.42
C TYR A 259 -18.25 1.97 -11.30
N THR A 260 -17.54 1.44 -10.31
CA THR A 260 -16.08 1.68 -10.16
C THR A 260 -15.32 1.25 -11.41
N ASP A 261 -15.61 0.08 -11.96
CA ASP A 261 -15.05 -0.41 -13.23
C ASP A 261 -15.37 0.52 -14.40
N TYR A 262 -16.63 0.96 -14.52
CA TYR A 262 -17.06 1.92 -15.51
C TYR A 262 -16.29 3.24 -15.42
N ALA A 263 -16.15 3.79 -14.20
CA ALA A 263 -15.45 5.05 -13.97
C ALA A 263 -13.96 4.95 -14.34
N ILE A 264 -13.29 3.83 -14.04
CA ILE A 264 -11.92 3.55 -14.48
C ILE A 264 -11.83 3.52 -16.01
N GLY A 265 -12.77 2.86 -16.69
CA GLY A 265 -12.82 2.82 -18.15
C GLY A 265 -12.92 4.22 -18.76
N GLN A 266 -13.82 5.07 -18.23
CA GLN A 266 -14.00 6.46 -18.67
C GLN A 266 -12.76 7.32 -18.40
N PHE A 267 -12.12 7.14 -17.25
CA PHE A 267 -10.88 7.83 -16.90
C PHE A 267 -9.76 7.51 -17.90
N LEU A 268 -9.52 6.24 -18.18
CA LEU A 268 -8.48 5.82 -19.11
C LEU A 268 -8.77 6.31 -20.54
N GLU A 269 -10.04 6.31 -20.97
CA GLU A 269 -10.43 6.82 -22.27
C GLU A 269 -10.12 8.31 -22.43
N LYS A 270 -10.46 9.13 -21.40
CA LYS A 270 -10.10 10.56 -21.36
C LYS A 270 -8.59 10.76 -21.31
N ALA A 271 -7.87 9.95 -20.52
CA ALA A 271 -6.42 10.05 -20.36
C ALA A 271 -5.63 9.77 -21.64
N ARG A 272 -6.12 8.83 -22.48
CA ARG A 272 -5.45 8.45 -23.74
C ARG A 272 -5.19 9.61 -24.70
N SER A 273 -6.02 10.63 -24.66
CA SER A 273 -5.87 11.85 -25.49
C SER A 273 -4.85 12.84 -24.94
N LYS A 274 -4.34 12.65 -23.74
CA LYS A 274 -3.47 13.59 -23.04
C LYS A 274 -2.00 13.47 -23.46
N PRO A 275 -1.25 14.60 -23.60
CA PRO A 275 0.13 14.58 -24.04
C PRO A 275 1.08 13.81 -23.10
N TRP A 276 0.72 13.71 -21.82
CA TRP A 276 1.49 13.01 -20.79
C TRP A 276 1.19 11.51 -20.70
N PHE A 277 0.15 11.00 -21.39
CA PHE A 277 -0.31 9.61 -21.29
C PHE A 277 0.81 8.58 -21.53
N ASN A 278 1.56 8.73 -22.62
CA ASN A 278 2.61 7.79 -23.00
C ASN A 278 3.84 7.81 -22.07
N ASN A 279 3.94 8.79 -21.17
CA ASN A 279 5.01 8.91 -20.19
C ASN A 279 4.51 8.64 -18.76
N THR A 280 3.40 7.90 -18.62
CA THR A 280 2.73 7.68 -17.34
C THR A 280 2.54 6.20 -17.03
N LEU A 281 2.85 5.82 -15.81
CA LEU A 281 2.45 4.53 -15.22
C LEU A 281 1.09 4.71 -14.55
N PHE A 282 0.07 4.02 -15.07
CA PHE A 282 -1.24 3.91 -14.42
C PHE A 282 -1.27 2.65 -13.59
N VAL A 283 -1.42 2.80 -12.29
CA VAL A 283 -1.39 1.70 -11.32
C VAL A 283 -2.75 1.59 -10.65
N PHE A 284 -3.37 0.42 -10.72
CA PHE A 284 -4.65 0.15 -10.07
C PHE A 284 -4.48 -0.97 -9.06
N VAL A 285 -4.77 -0.66 -7.80
CA VAL A 285 -4.64 -1.60 -6.67
C VAL A 285 -5.76 -1.34 -5.67
N ALA A 286 -6.30 -2.39 -5.05
CA ALA A 286 -7.27 -2.18 -3.97
C ALA A 286 -6.57 -1.79 -2.66
N ASP A 287 -7.28 -1.08 -1.78
CA ASP A 287 -6.85 -0.82 -0.41
C ASP A 287 -6.98 -2.06 0.48
N HIS A 288 -8.08 -2.77 0.38
CA HIS A 288 -8.37 -4.05 1.05
C HIS A 288 -9.50 -4.80 0.34
N CYS A 289 -9.81 -6.00 0.81
CA CYS A 289 -10.95 -6.77 0.32
C CYS A 289 -12.28 -6.32 0.92
N ALA A 290 -13.33 -6.47 0.14
CA ALA A 290 -14.71 -6.29 0.60
C ALA A 290 -15.07 -7.29 1.69
N GLY A 291 -15.71 -6.81 2.78
CA GLY A 291 -16.20 -7.66 3.86
C GLY A 291 -15.14 -8.30 4.75
N SER A 292 -13.88 -7.87 4.64
CA SER A 292 -12.77 -8.37 5.46
C SER A 292 -12.75 -7.80 6.88
N ALA A 293 -13.36 -6.62 7.09
CA ALA A 293 -13.39 -5.99 8.41
C ALA A 293 -14.21 -6.79 9.43
N GLY A 294 -13.69 -6.90 10.68
CA GLY A 294 -14.36 -7.59 11.77
C GLY A 294 -14.19 -9.10 11.81
N MET A 295 -13.37 -9.68 10.94
CA MET A 295 -13.00 -11.09 11.04
C MET A 295 -12.05 -11.29 12.23
N GLU A 296 -12.32 -12.36 13.01
CA GLU A 296 -11.51 -12.68 14.20
C GLU A 296 -10.17 -13.31 13.82
N ASP A 297 -10.12 -14.03 12.70
CA ASP A 297 -8.92 -14.70 12.20
C ASP A 297 -8.38 -14.04 10.91
N LEU A 298 -7.33 -14.61 10.32
CA LEU A 298 -6.67 -14.16 9.09
C LEU A 298 -6.99 -15.11 7.90
N PRO A 299 -8.22 -15.15 7.38
CA PRO A 299 -8.55 -15.98 6.23
C PRO A 299 -7.89 -15.38 4.98
N VAL A 300 -6.82 -16.02 4.49
CA VAL A 300 -5.96 -15.53 3.39
C VAL A 300 -6.76 -15.12 2.16
N ALA A 301 -7.79 -15.88 1.79
CA ALA A 301 -8.65 -15.58 0.64
C ALA A 301 -9.35 -14.21 0.74
N ASN A 302 -9.54 -13.67 1.95
CA ASN A 302 -10.14 -12.35 2.17
C ASN A 302 -9.14 -11.20 2.08
N TYR A 303 -7.91 -11.47 1.66
CA TYR A 303 -6.87 -10.47 1.40
C TYR A 303 -6.50 -10.42 -0.08
N HIS A 304 -7.04 -11.30 -0.93
CA HIS A 304 -6.69 -11.38 -2.35
C HIS A 304 -7.29 -10.22 -3.14
N ILE A 305 -6.42 -9.39 -3.72
CA ILE A 305 -6.74 -8.19 -4.50
C ILE A 305 -6.00 -8.19 -5.84
N PRO A 306 -6.51 -7.50 -6.87
CA PRO A 306 -5.77 -7.34 -8.12
C PRO A 306 -4.72 -6.22 -8.04
N LEU A 307 -3.65 -6.34 -8.86
CA LEU A 307 -2.74 -5.24 -9.16
C LEU A 307 -2.52 -5.16 -10.67
N PHE A 308 -2.76 -3.97 -11.24
CA PHE A 308 -2.48 -3.65 -12.65
C PHE A 308 -1.46 -2.52 -12.72
N ILE A 309 -0.43 -2.67 -13.57
CA ILE A 309 0.44 -1.58 -13.98
C ILE A 309 0.29 -1.42 -15.48
N TYR A 310 -0.50 -0.42 -15.89
CA TYR A 310 -0.83 -0.13 -17.28
C TYR A 310 0.03 1.02 -17.80
N ALA A 311 0.86 0.74 -18.78
CA ALA A 311 1.71 1.74 -19.41
C ALA A 311 2.09 1.23 -20.82
N PRO A 312 1.16 1.25 -21.79
CA PRO A 312 1.30 0.50 -23.05
C PRO A 312 2.49 0.97 -23.90
N ALA A 313 2.93 2.22 -23.77
CA ALA A 313 4.11 2.73 -24.45
C ALA A 313 5.45 2.35 -23.76
N LEU A 314 5.42 1.84 -22.54
CA LEU A 314 6.58 1.69 -21.66
C LEU A 314 6.84 0.25 -21.21
N LEU A 315 5.78 -0.53 -21.04
CA LEU A 315 5.82 -1.88 -20.48
C LEU A 315 5.06 -2.86 -21.37
N PRO A 316 5.61 -4.06 -21.60
CA PRO A 316 4.87 -5.12 -22.28
C PRO A 316 3.76 -5.64 -21.37
N ALA A 317 2.60 -5.96 -21.96
CA ALA A 317 1.55 -6.67 -21.26
C ALA A 317 2.02 -8.08 -20.92
N ARG A 318 1.90 -8.46 -19.65
CA ARG A 318 2.17 -9.82 -19.17
C ARG A 318 1.46 -10.08 -17.86
N GLU A 319 1.18 -11.33 -17.61
CA GLU A 319 0.70 -11.80 -16.32
C GLU A 319 1.87 -12.29 -15.47
N ASP A 320 1.84 -11.95 -14.17
CA ASP A 320 2.83 -12.34 -13.20
C ASP A 320 2.10 -13.02 -12.01
N SER A 321 2.50 -14.25 -11.69
CA SER A 321 1.88 -15.07 -10.65
C SER A 321 2.73 -15.21 -9.40
N GLN A 322 3.81 -14.41 -9.27
CA GLN A 322 4.58 -14.41 -8.03
C GLN A 322 3.73 -13.94 -6.86
N LEU A 323 3.94 -14.56 -5.70
CA LEU A 323 3.29 -14.16 -4.46
C LEU A 323 3.81 -12.79 -4.03
N ALA A 324 2.91 -11.81 -3.93
CA ALA A 324 3.26 -10.43 -3.64
C ALA A 324 2.17 -9.69 -2.85
N SER A 325 2.49 -8.54 -2.30
CA SER A 325 1.56 -7.72 -1.53
C SER A 325 1.79 -6.22 -1.69
N GLN A 326 0.89 -5.43 -1.13
CA GLN A 326 0.91 -3.97 -1.19
C GLN A 326 2.25 -3.35 -0.76
N ILE A 327 2.99 -3.96 0.18
CA ILE A 327 4.30 -3.44 0.59
C ILE A 327 5.37 -3.51 -0.52
N ASP A 328 5.16 -4.36 -1.52
CA ASP A 328 6.09 -4.51 -2.66
C ASP A 328 5.87 -3.46 -3.75
N LEU A 329 4.78 -2.69 -3.68
CA LEU A 329 4.41 -1.75 -4.75
C LEU A 329 5.37 -0.55 -4.83
N ALA A 330 5.66 0.12 -3.70
CA ALA A 330 6.54 1.29 -3.70
C ALA A 330 7.96 0.98 -4.22
N PRO A 331 8.68 -0.06 -3.76
CA PRO A 331 9.99 -0.41 -4.30
C PRO A 331 9.93 -0.84 -5.78
N THR A 332 8.84 -1.47 -6.22
CA THR A 332 8.64 -1.83 -7.62
C THR A 332 8.48 -0.58 -8.52
N LEU A 333 7.71 0.41 -8.08
CA LEU A 333 7.55 1.67 -8.80
C LEU A 333 8.87 2.46 -8.88
N LEU A 334 9.62 2.56 -7.77
CA LEU A 334 10.92 3.21 -7.78
C LEU A 334 11.93 2.48 -8.68
N GLY A 335 11.86 1.15 -8.74
CA GLY A 335 12.63 0.33 -9.67
C GLY A 335 12.27 0.58 -11.14
N LEU A 336 10.98 0.72 -11.47
CA LEU A 336 10.53 1.09 -12.83
C LEU A 336 11.02 2.47 -13.27
N LEU A 337 11.22 3.38 -12.32
CA LEU A 337 11.81 4.70 -12.57
C LEU A 337 13.35 4.67 -12.58
N ASN A 338 13.99 3.54 -12.31
CA ASN A 338 15.44 3.42 -12.17
C ASN A 338 16.06 4.41 -11.18
N LEU A 339 15.40 4.64 -10.05
CA LEU A 339 15.87 5.60 -9.06
C LEU A 339 16.74 4.91 -8.00
N ASP A 340 17.89 5.48 -7.73
CA ASP A 340 18.69 5.12 -6.55
C ASP A 340 18.10 5.79 -5.32
N TYR A 341 18.00 5.06 -4.21
CA TYR A 341 17.41 5.60 -2.99
C TYR A 341 17.84 4.85 -1.72
N GLN A 342 17.75 5.54 -0.59
CA GLN A 342 17.81 4.88 0.72
C GLN A 342 16.43 4.35 1.07
N SER A 343 16.33 3.03 1.17
CA SER A 343 15.11 2.31 1.47
C SER A 343 14.94 2.09 2.97
N THR A 344 13.75 2.37 3.47
CA THR A 344 13.24 1.93 4.78
C THR A 344 12.11 0.90 4.60
N PHE A 345 11.96 0.36 3.40
CA PHE A 345 10.84 -0.47 2.97
C PHE A 345 11.03 -1.93 3.35
N PHE A 346 9.98 -2.57 3.83
CA PHE A 346 9.94 -4.03 4.03
C PHE A 346 9.58 -4.79 2.75
N GLY A 347 9.07 -4.10 1.74
CA GLY A 347 8.80 -4.63 0.43
C GLY A 347 10.05 -4.82 -0.42
N ARG A 348 9.87 -5.50 -1.55
CA ARG A 348 10.90 -5.82 -2.55
C ARG A 348 10.45 -5.37 -3.93
N ASN A 349 11.39 -5.08 -4.81
CA ASN A 349 11.08 -4.84 -6.22
C ASN A 349 10.68 -6.17 -6.90
N LEU A 350 9.42 -6.28 -7.31
CA LEU A 350 8.86 -7.48 -7.94
C LEU A 350 9.44 -7.78 -9.33
N LEU A 351 10.16 -6.85 -9.94
CA LEU A 351 10.71 -6.97 -11.29
C LEU A 351 12.18 -7.40 -11.29
N GLN A 352 12.75 -7.68 -10.12
CA GLN A 352 14.09 -8.22 -9.98
C GLN A 352 14.05 -9.69 -9.60
N ASP A 353 15.00 -10.46 -10.11
CA ASP A 353 15.23 -11.81 -9.64
C ASP A 353 15.67 -11.75 -8.17
N ASN A 354 14.80 -12.21 -7.28
CA ASN A 354 15.03 -12.18 -5.86
C ASN A 354 15.14 -13.59 -5.30
N ALA A 355 16.25 -13.88 -4.64
CA ALA A 355 16.48 -15.18 -3.98
C ALA A 355 15.73 -15.32 -2.65
N ALA A 356 15.15 -14.23 -2.13
CA ALA A 356 14.40 -14.28 -0.87
C ALA A 356 13.09 -15.06 -1.03
N PRO A 357 12.70 -15.85 -0.01
CA PRO A 357 11.51 -16.67 -0.08
C PRO A 357 10.24 -15.83 -0.27
N ALA A 358 9.27 -16.39 -0.99
CA ALA A 358 7.95 -15.77 -1.19
C ALA A 358 7.25 -15.52 0.16
N ARG A 359 6.53 -14.41 0.26
CA ARG A 359 5.78 -14.05 1.47
C ARG A 359 4.72 -12.99 1.20
N VAL A 360 3.67 -13.02 2.01
CA VAL A 360 2.69 -11.95 2.20
C VAL A 360 2.53 -11.71 3.70
N LEU A 361 2.62 -10.47 4.13
CA LEU A 361 2.40 -10.09 5.52
C LEU A 361 0.97 -9.59 5.67
N LEU A 362 0.21 -10.25 6.52
CA LEU A 362 -1.22 -10.02 6.74
C LEU A 362 -1.47 -9.57 8.18
N GLY A 363 -2.50 -8.77 8.38
CA GLY A 363 -2.88 -8.43 9.74
C GLY A 363 -4.33 -7.95 9.85
N ASN A 364 -4.87 -8.14 11.01
CA ASN A 364 -6.05 -7.43 11.47
C ASN A 364 -5.66 -6.54 12.68
N TYR A 365 -6.60 -6.24 13.58
CA TYR A 365 -6.28 -5.39 14.73
C TYR A 365 -5.33 -6.08 15.74
N GLN A 366 -5.41 -7.40 15.87
CA GLN A 366 -4.69 -8.17 16.91
C GLN A 366 -3.77 -9.24 16.34
N HIS A 367 -4.13 -9.87 15.24
CA HIS A 367 -3.37 -10.96 14.66
C HIS A 367 -2.46 -10.44 13.55
N LEU A 368 -1.25 -10.96 13.54
CA LEU A 368 -0.21 -10.68 12.56
C LEU A 368 0.18 -12.00 11.92
N GLY A 369 0.31 -12.04 10.61
CA GLY A 369 0.58 -13.29 9.94
C GLY A 369 1.50 -13.16 8.74
N LEU A 370 2.19 -14.27 8.45
CA LEU A 370 2.97 -14.46 7.25
C LEU A 370 2.45 -15.69 6.48
N PHE A 371 1.98 -15.42 5.26
CA PHE A 371 1.58 -16.44 4.30
C PHE A 371 2.70 -16.65 3.28
N ASP A 372 3.16 -17.90 3.07
CA ASP A 372 4.27 -18.22 2.17
C ASP A 372 3.83 -18.71 0.78
N GLY A 373 2.53 -18.73 0.54
CA GLY A 373 1.91 -19.27 -0.67
C GLY A 373 1.21 -20.60 -0.46
N HIS A 374 1.44 -21.27 0.67
CA HIS A 374 0.81 -22.53 1.06
C HIS A 374 0.33 -22.47 2.52
N ASP A 375 1.22 -22.15 3.44
CA ASP A 375 0.96 -22.15 4.88
C ASP A 375 0.93 -20.72 5.44
N LEU A 376 0.22 -20.53 6.56
CA LEU A 376 0.07 -19.27 7.25
C LEU A 376 0.55 -19.39 8.70
N ALA A 377 1.60 -18.65 9.05
CA ALA A 377 1.97 -18.39 10.44
C ALA A 377 1.11 -17.25 11.01
N ILE A 378 0.76 -17.33 12.30
CA ILE A 378 -0.02 -16.29 12.98
C ILE A 378 0.56 -16.02 14.37
N LEU A 379 0.88 -14.76 14.62
CA LEU A 379 1.23 -14.22 15.93
C LEU A 379 0.01 -13.56 16.54
N SER A 380 -0.32 -13.89 17.77
CA SER A 380 -1.46 -13.35 18.50
C SER A 380 -1.03 -12.78 19.85
N PRO A 381 -1.84 -11.90 20.48
CA PRO A 381 -1.60 -11.43 21.84
C PRO A 381 -1.39 -12.57 22.84
N GLN A 382 -0.74 -12.27 23.98
CA GLN A 382 -0.31 -13.24 24.98
C GLN A 382 0.74 -14.23 24.45
N GLN A 383 1.51 -13.81 23.44
CA GLN A 383 2.57 -14.61 22.81
C GLN A 383 2.07 -15.93 22.21
N HIS A 384 0.79 -15.97 21.82
CA HIS A 384 0.19 -17.16 21.25
C HIS A 384 0.63 -17.34 19.79
N LEU A 385 1.10 -18.54 19.46
CA LEU A 385 1.61 -18.93 18.15
C LEU A 385 0.67 -19.95 17.50
N ARG A 386 0.33 -19.73 16.24
CA ARG A 386 -0.47 -20.66 15.45
C ARG A 386 0.11 -20.80 14.04
N ARG A 387 -0.14 -21.95 13.43
CA ARG A 387 0.13 -22.19 12.02
C ARG A 387 -1.07 -22.88 11.39
N HIS A 388 -1.44 -22.45 10.23
CA HIS A 388 -2.43 -23.11 9.39
C HIS A 388 -1.73 -23.69 8.17
N ASP A 389 -1.70 -25.01 8.07
CA ASP A 389 -1.24 -25.75 6.90
C ASP A 389 -2.33 -25.69 5.83
N ASP A 390 -1.95 -25.54 4.55
CA ASP A 390 -2.87 -25.41 3.41
C ASP A 390 -3.89 -24.28 3.60
N ALA A 391 -3.40 -23.07 3.85
CA ALA A 391 -4.20 -21.92 4.29
C ALA A 391 -5.30 -21.46 3.28
N LEU A 392 -5.13 -21.75 1.99
CA LEU A 392 -6.15 -21.49 0.95
C LEU A 392 -7.06 -22.70 0.68
N GLY A 393 -6.70 -23.90 1.15
CA GLY A 393 -7.47 -25.12 1.00
C GLY A 393 -8.23 -25.49 2.27
N GLN A 394 -7.81 -26.56 2.95
CA GLN A 394 -8.47 -27.07 4.15
C GLN A 394 -8.18 -26.27 5.43
N SER A 395 -7.13 -25.47 5.43
CA SER A 395 -6.69 -24.61 6.54
C SER A 395 -6.69 -25.31 7.90
N ARG A 396 -5.81 -26.30 8.06
CA ARG A 396 -5.69 -27.08 9.29
C ARG A 396 -4.75 -26.41 10.27
N GLU A 397 -5.23 -26.11 11.47
CA GLU A 397 -4.38 -25.61 12.54
C GLU A 397 -3.46 -26.72 13.06
N SER A 398 -2.16 -26.44 13.12
CA SER A 398 -1.14 -27.34 13.66
C SER A 398 -0.50 -26.76 14.92
N SER A 399 -0.09 -27.66 15.83
CA SER A 399 0.63 -27.26 17.04
C SER A 399 2.07 -26.89 16.68
N VAL A 400 2.48 -25.70 17.10
CA VAL A 400 3.79 -25.13 16.77
C VAL A 400 4.42 -24.46 18.01
N ASP A 401 5.74 -24.30 17.95
CA ASP A 401 6.51 -23.51 18.91
C ASP A 401 7.36 -22.44 18.17
N SER A 402 8.11 -21.67 18.91
CA SER A 402 8.96 -20.60 18.35
C SER A 402 10.14 -21.11 17.51
N GLY A 403 10.35 -22.41 17.41
CA GLY A 403 11.32 -23.06 16.53
C GLY A 403 10.81 -23.30 15.12
N ASP A 404 9.49 -23.14 14.87
CA ASP A 404 8.92 -23.28 13.54
C ASP A 404 9.51 -22.25 12.56
N PRO A 405 10.06 -22.66 11.40
CA PRO A 405 10.74 -21.74 10.48
C PRO A 405 9.83 -20.64 9.93
N LEU A 406 8.54 -20.93 9.70
CA LEU A 406 7.61 -19.95 9.17
C LEU A 406 7.27 -18.89 10.23
N LEU A 407 7.10 -19.31 11.49
CA LEU A 407 6.91 -18.40 12.62
C LEU A 407 8.15 -17.54 12.90
N GLN A 408 9.36 -18.08 12.72
CA GLN A 408 10.58 -17.28 12.85
C GLN A 408 10.67 -16.16 11.81
N ARG A 409 10.24 -16.41 10.56
CA ARG A 409 10.12 -15.41 9.52
C ARG A 409 9.09 -14.34 9.90
N ASP A 410 7.93 -14.77 10.39
CA ASP A 410 6.84 -13.89 10.81
C ASP A 410 7.29 -12.96 11.96
N ILE A 411 7.89 -13.55 13.02
CA ILE A 411 8.47 -12.78 14.13
C ILE A 411 9.51 -11.80 13.62
N ALA A 412 10.40 -12.20 12.71
CA ALA A 412 11.47 -11.33 12.21
C ALA A 412 10.91 -10.04 11.56
N TYR A 413 9.90 -10.15 10.72
CA TYR A 413 9.27 -8.99 10.09
C TYR A 413 8.59 -8.07 11.11
N TYR A 414 7.74 -8.62 11.98
CA TYR A 414 6.95 -7.78 12.88
C TYR A 414 7.74 -7.20 14.05
N GLN A 415 8.71 -7.97 14.56
CA GLN A 415 9.66 -7.47 15.57
C GLN A 415 10.49 -6.32 15.01
N ALA A 416 11.04 -6.46 13.81
CA ALA A 416 11.82 -5.41 13.16
C ALA A 416 10.96 -4.20 12.79
N ALA A 417 9.73 -4.37 12.33
CA ALA A 417 8.83 -3.26 12.03
C ALA A 417 8.48 -2.46 13.29
N SER A 418 8.17 -3.13 14.39
CA SER A 418 7.94 -2.49 15.68
C SER A 418 9.18 -1.76 16.21
N HIS A 419 10.36 -2.40 16.12
CA HIS A 419 11.63 -1.80 16.49
C HIS A 419 11.94 -0.56 15.66
N GLY A 420 11.84 -0.68 14.32
CA GLY A 420 12.09 0.42 13.39
C GLY A 420 11.18 1.63 13.63
N PHE A 421 9.91 1.39 13.96
CA PHE A 421 8.97 2.45 14.33
C PHE A 421 9.39 3.12 15.64
N LYS A 422 9.69 2.36 16.71
CA LYS A 422 10.09 2.88 18.03
C LYS A 422 11.42 3.62 17.99
N GLN A 423 12.38 3.16 17.20
CA GLN A 423 13.73 3.73 17.10
C GLN A 423 13.84 4.80 15.98
N HIS A 424 12.72 5.19 15.36
CA HIS A 424 12.68 6.15 14.26
C HIS A 424 13.57 5.77 13.06
N LEU A 425 13.81 4.47 12.82
CA LEU A 425 14.62 3.98 11.71
C LEU A 425 13.88 4.09 10.37
N LEU A 426 12.55 4.26 10.40
CA LEU A 426 11.72 4.44 9.20
C LEU A 426 11.60 5.91 8.78
N ALA A 427 12.25 6.81 9.53
CA ALA A 427 12.20 8.24 9.25
C ALA A 427 12.93 8.61 7.95
N TRP A 428 12.39 9.61 7.26
CA TRP A 428 13.03 10.22 6.11
C TRP A 428 14.37 10.86 6.51
N LYS A 429 15.40 10.56 5.75
CA LYS A 429 16.70 11.24 5.82
C LYS A 429 17.05 11.73 4.43
N PRO A 430 17.26 13.05 4.23
CA PRO A 430 17.74 13.57 2.95
C PRO A 430 19.03 12.86 2.55
N LEU A 431 19.16 12.57 1.25
CA LEU A 431 20.44 12.09 0.72
C LEU A 431 21.50 13.16 1.03
N SER A 432 22.54 12.81 1.77
CA SER A 432 23.72 13.67 1.89
C SER A 432 24.35 13.75 0.50
N LEU A 433 24.29 14.92 -0.14
CA LEU A 433 25.05 15.17 -1.34
C LEU A 433 26.53 14.93 -1.01
N PRO A 434 27.32 14.28 -1.88
CA PRO A 434 28.76 14.21 -1.72
C PRO A 434 29.32 15.64 -1.55
N ASN A 435 30.25 15.82 -0.64
CA ASN A 435 30.85 17.13 -0.28
C ASN A 435 31.51 17.89 -1.43
N GLU A 436 31.45 17.42 -2.66
CA GLU A 436 32.11 18.04 -3.83
C GLU A 436 31.37 19.24 -4.43
N LEU A 437 30.15 19.54 -3.96
CA LEU A 437 29.37 20.70 -4.47
C LEU A 437 29.25 21.89 -3.47
N GLN A 438 29.93 21.84 -2.34
CA GLN A 438 29.96 22.98 -1.39
C GLN A 438 31.11 23.97 -1.62
N VAL A 439 31.92 23.83 -2.63
CA VAL A 439 33.03 24.76 -2.96
C VAL A 439 32.63 25.59 -4.17
N GLY A 440 31.73 26.55 -3.99
CA GLY A 440 31.32 27.44 -5.09
C GLY A 440 30.42 28.61 -4.68
N GLN A 441 30.34 28.94 -3.41
CA GLN A 441 29.73 30.22 -2.95
C GLN A 441 30.53 30.80 -1.80
N GLN A 442 31.63 31.44 -2.13
CA GLN A 442 32.27 32.52 -1.35
C GLN A 442 32.50 33.73 -2.26
#